data_ad1a1b647de6c7b2d1c0741a1b4ec168
#
_entry.id   ad1a1b647de6c7b2d1c0741a1b4ec168
#
_cell.length_a   1.000
_cell.length_b   1.000
_cell.length_c   1.000
_cell.angle_alpha   90.00
_cell.angle_beta   90.00
_cell.angle_gamma   90.00
#
_symmetry.space_group_name_H-M   'P 1'
#
loop_
_entity.id
_entity.type
_entity.pdbx_description
1 polymer ?
#
loop_
_entity_poly.entity_id
_entity_poly.type
_entity_poly.pdbx_seq_one_letter_code
_entity_poly.pdbx_strand_id
1 'polypeptide(L)'
;RMAEDKVVLAQYGYGRTDAADGTVWPWVFNAASSYWSQIAVKLRWMAELDGGGPEKLKGKKIVHMHIDTAFGREPLPTMRRLAKEWGFTLVEIAVAPPGLEQQSQWLQVRQEKPDWVTFWGAGSGMNSTAMTNAARINFPRTKMMYVTFGGAEEDMIPAGDSSNGTYVVSNALPGKNYPLIKNIQEKVYKAGKGNMADPNRVGTAYYNRGLGAAIMWTEAMRNAQKMHNKVGKAVTSEEFRAGYEAINFTEARMKELGVEGMLASFALSCSQHEGAGKFALMQWDGKAQAFKKVKDWTGPNDPKAIRAQIVESAAKYAEENKITPKKCT
;
A
#
# COMPACT_ATOMS: atom_id res chain seq x y z
N ARG A 1 1.32 -13.75 -20.64
CA ARG A 1 1.99 -14.99 -20.14
C ARG A 1 1.27 -15.53 -18.91
N MET A 2 1.06 -14.77 -17.81
CA MET A 2 0.35 -15.29 -16.63
C MET A 2 -1.06 -15.80 -16.94
N ALA A 3 -1.81 -15.10 -17.79
CA ALA A 3 -3.15 -15.55 -18.22
C ALA A 3 -3.08 -16.81 -19.09
N GLU A 4 -2.09 -16.93 -19.95
CA GLU A 4 -1.83 -18.09 -20.79
C GLU A 4 -1.41 -19.30 -19.95
N ASP A 5 -0.50 -19.07 -18.98
CA ASP A 5 0.03 -20.09 -18.09
C ASP A 5 -0.94 -20.39 -16.93
N LYS A 6 -2.04 -19.63 -16.79
CA LYS A 6 -3.03 -19.71 -15.71
C LYS A 6 -2.41 -19.61 -14.32
N VAL A 7 -1.48 -18.70 -14.14
CA VAL A 7 -0.76 -18.47 -12.88
C VAL A 7 -1.34 -17.25 -12.17
N VAL A 8 -1.77 -17.44 -10.92
CA VAL A 8 -2.24 -16.35 -10.06
C VAL A 8 -1.05 -15.49 -9.64
N LEU A 9 -1.11 -14.19 -9.96
CA LEU A 9 -0.21 -13.17 -9.43
C LEU A 9 -0.92 -12.41 -8.30
N ALA A 10 -0.58 -12.73 -7.08
CA ALA A 10 -1.08 -12.02 -5.91
C ALA A 10 -0.07 -10.96 -5.48
N GLN A 11 -0.47 -9.70 -5.60
CA GLN A 11 0.34 -8.54 -5.22
C GLN A 11 -0.25 -7.90 -3.98
N TYR A 12 0.55 -7.74 -2.94
CA TYR A 12 0.08 -7.11 -1.71
C TYR A 12 0.28 -5.59 -1.76
N GLY A 13 -0.59 -4.92 -2.54
CA GLY A 13 -0.59 -3.47 -2.69
C GLY A 13 0.45 -2.94 -3.69
N TYR A 14 0.84 -3.72 -4.68
CA TYR A 14 1.80 -3.37 -5.72
C TYR A 14 1.19 -3.45 -7.14
N GLY A 15 1.96 -2.99 -8.12
CA GLY A 15 1.64 -3.12 -9.53
C GLY A 15 0.69 -2.04 -10.05
N ARG A 16 0.32 -2.18 -11.32
CA ARG A 16 -0.61 -1.25 -11.96
C ARG A 16 -2.00 -1.36 -11.35
N THR A 17 -2.60 -0.21 -11.10
CA THR A 17 -3.86 -0.12 -10.35
C THR A 17 -5.05 -0.69 -11.12
N ASP A 18 -5.10 -0.53 -12.44
CA ASP A 18 -6.19 -1.04 -13.27
C ASP A 18 -6.23 -2.58 -13.35
N ALA A 19 -5.16 -3.27 -12.95
CA ALA A 19 -5.17 -4.70 -12.76
C ALA A 19 -6.08 -5.16 -11.58
N ALA A 20 -6.60 -4.22 -10.79
CA ALA A 20 -7.66 -4.48 -9.82
C ALA A 20 -9.04 -4.75 -10.45
N ASP A 21 -9.21 -4.56 -11.76
CA ASP A 21 -10.38 -5.04 -12.48
C ASP A 21 -10.21 -6.49 -12.92
N GLY A 22 -10.80 -7.41 -12.18
CA GLY A 22 -10.72 -8.85 -12.43
C GLY A 22 -11.38 -9.29 -13.72
N THR A 23 -12.24 -8.47 -14.32
CA THR A 23 -12.84 -8.80 -15.63
C THR A 23 -11.82 -8.75 -16.76
N VAL A 24 -10.85 -7.83 -16.68
CA VAL A 24 -9.76 -7.67 -17.65
C VAL A 24 -8.51 -8.43 -17.20
N TRP A 25 -8.27 -8.46 -15.89
CA TRP A 25 -7.08 -9.07 -15.27
C TRP A 25 -7.43 -10.25 -14.34
N PRO A 26 -8.05 -11.32 -14.85
CA PRO A 26 -8.60 -12.39 -14.00
C PRO A 26 -7.55 -13.15 -13.18
N TRP A 27 -6.27 -13.03 -13.51
CA TRP A 27 -5.17 -13.72 -12.84
C TRP A 27 -4.31 -12.81 -11.96
N VAL A 28 -4.66 -11.51 -11.86
CA VAL A 28 -3.90 -10.52 -11.08
C VAL A 28 -4.76 -10.01 -9.93
N PHE A 29 -4.24 -10.09 -8.71
CA PHE A 29 -4.91 -9.62 -7.50
C PHE A 29 -4.05 -8.56 -6.81
N ASN A 30 -4.53 -7.33 -6.78
CA ASN A 30 -3.95 -6.23 -6.01
C ASN A 30 -4.52 -6.24 -4.57
N ALA A 31 -4.66 -7.42 -4.01
CA ALA A 31 -5.35 -7.68 -2.76
C ALA A 31 -4.81 -6.82 -1.62
N ALA A 32 -5.65 -6.17 -0.90
CA ALA A 32 -5.54 -5.17 0.15
C ALA A 32 -5.73 -3.73 -0.35
N SER A 33 -5.13 -3.27 -1.44
CA SER A 33 -5.34 -1.91 -1.95
C SER A 33 -4.66 -1.65 -3.30
N SER A 34 -4.92 -0.45 -3.86
CA SER A 34 -4.27 0.08 -5.05
C SER A 34 -3.50 1.37 -4.75
N TYR A 35 -2.62 1.78 -5.67
CA TYR A 35 -1.90 3.06 -5.55
C TYR A 35 -2.82 4.26 -5.74
N TRP A 36 -3.90 4.13 -6.53
CA TRP A 36 -4.86 5.21 -6.70
C TRP A 36 -5.71 5.43 -5.45
N SER A 37 -6.14 4.37 -4.77
CA SER A 37 -6.77 4.49 -3.45
C SER A 37 -5.81 5.05 -2.42
N GLN A 38 -4.54 4.61 -2.43
CA GLN A 38 -3.53 5.09 -1.49
C GLN A 38 -3.27 6.58 -1.60
N ILE A 39 -3.07 7.09 -2.83
CA ILE A 39 -2.80 8.52 -3.00
C ILE A 39 -4.03 9.37 -2.69
N ALA A 40 -5.24 8.91 -3.02
CA ALA A 40 -6.46 9.61 -2.66
C ALA A 40 -6.64 9.70 -1.13
N VAL A 41 -6.31 8.64 -0.39
CA VAL A 41 -6.30 8.64 1.08
C VAL A 41 -5.21 9.56 1.64
N LYS A 42 -4.01 9.60 1.05
CA LYS A 42 -2.95 10.54 1.48
C LYS A 42 -3.41 11.99 1.37
N LEU A 43 -4.00 12.36 0.23
CA LEU A 43 -4.53 13.72 0.02
C LEU A 43 -5.68 14.04 0.99
N ARG A 44 -6.57 13.10 1.23
CA ARG A 44 -7.60 13.22 2.26
C ARG A 44 -7.00 13.53 3.63
N TRP A 45 -6.00 12.79 4.08
CA TRP A 45 -5.38 13.02 5.37
C TRP A 45 -4.57 14.30 5.45
N MET A 46 -3.94 14.75 4.35
CA MET A 46 -3.31 16.07 4.30
C MET A 46 -4.35 17.16 4.58
N ALA A 47 -5.53 17.07 3.95
CA ALA A 47 -6.64 17.99 4.21
C ALA A 47 -7.13 17.92 5.67
N GLU A 48 -7.35 16.73 6.20
CA GLU A 48 -7.79 16.52 7.58
C GLU A 48 -6.76 17.02 8.63
N LEU A 49 -5.46 16.84 8.36
CA LEU A 49 -4.39 17.36 9.21
C LEU A 49 -4.25 18.89 9.12
N ASP A 50 -4.72 19.49 8.02
CA ASP A 50 -4.86 20.95 7.86
C ASP A 50 -6.22 21.49 8.39
N GLY A 51 -7.02 20.62 9.02
CA GLY A 51 -8.20 20.98 9.80
C GLY A 51 -9.53 20.93 9.06
N GLY A 52 -9.67 20.12 7.99
CA GLY A 52 -10.95 19.95 7.32
C GLY A 52 -10.97 18.90 6.21
N GLY A 53 -11.82 19.10 5.22
CA GLY A 53 -11.96 18.24 4.05
C GLY A 53 -11.11 18.72 2.85
N PRO A 54 -11.41 18.22 1.64
CA PRO A 54 -10.68 18.55 0.41
C PRO A 54 -10.51 20.06 0.16
N GLU A 55 -11.45 20.88 0.61
CA GLU A 55 -11.42 22.35 0.51
C GLU A 55 -10.19 22.97 1.19
N LYS A 56 -9.59 22.31 2.18
CA LYS A 56 -8.37 22.76 2.86
C LYS A 56 -7.13 22.68 1.98
N LEU A 57 -7.18 21.90 0.92
CA LEU A 57 -6.09 21.83 -0.06
C LEU A 57 -6.20 22.88 -1.16
N LYS A 58 -7.34 23.57 -1.29
CA LYS A 58 -7.52 24.62 -2.30
C LYS A 58 -6.46 25.71 -2.14
N GLY A 59 -5.74 26.00 -3.24
CA GLY A 59 -4.64 26.98 -3.26
C GLY A 59 -3.33 26.50 -2.61
N LYS A 60 -3.30 25.31 -2.01
CA LYS A 60 -2.08 24.70 -1.49
C LYS A 60 -1.19 24.19 -2.61
N LYS A 61 0.11 24.08 -2.32
CA LYS A 61 1.09 23.46 -3.21
C LYS A 61 1.53 22.12 -2.62
N ILE A 62 1.38 21.05 -3.39
CA ILE A 62 1.77 19.69 -2.99
C ILE A 62 2.84 19.19 -3.96
N VAL A 63 4.01 18.87 -3.44
CA VAL A 63 5.05 18.18 -4.19
C VAL A 63 4.82 16.67 -4.12
N HIS A 64 4.75 16.02 -5.28
CA HIS A 64 4.88 14.58 -5.42
C HIS A 64 6.31 14.25 -5.85
N MET A 65 7.15 13.87 -4.90
CA MET A 65 8.49 13.38 -5.17
C MET A 65 8.47 11.86 -5.30
N HIS A 66 8.95 11.33 -6.43
CA HIS A 66 8.82 9.91 -6.70
C HIS A 66 10.05 9.35 -7.42
N ILE A 67 10.32 8.06 -7.23
CA ILE A 67 11.30 7.36 -8.05
C ILE A 67 10.84 7.34 -9.51
N ASP A 68 11.74 7.60 -10.45
CA ASP A 68 11.42 7.67 -11.89
C ASP A 68 11.30 6.27 -12.51
N THR A 69 10.25 5.57 -12.12
CA THR A 69 9.86 4.24 -12.60
C THR A 69 8.34 4.19 -12.78
N ALA A 70 7.82 3.12 -13.38
CA ALA A 70 6.38 2.89 -13.48
C ALA A 70 5.70 2.95 -12.10
N PHE A 71 6.32 2.38 -11.06
CA PHE A 71 5.84 2.44 -9.68
C PHE A 71 5.70 3.88 -9.18
N GLY A 72 6.72 4.72 -9.38
CA GLY A 72 6.70 6.11 -8.91
C GLY A 72 5.68 6.99 -9.63
N ARG A 73 5.41 6.71 -10.90
CA ARG A 73 4.45 7.45 -11.73
C ARG A 73 3.01 6.94 -11.60
N GLU A 74 2.80 5.74 -11.04
CA GLU A 74 1.48 5.09 -10.96
C GLU A 74 0.39 5.97 -10.31
N PRO A 75 0.63 6.74 -9.23
CA PRO A 75 -0.40 7.58 -8.61
C PRO A 75 -0.74 8.87 -9.38
N LEU A 76 0.09 9.28 -10.36
CA LEU A 76 -0.03 10.57 -11.03
C LEU A 76 -1.38 10.81 -11.73
N PRO A 77 -2.00 9.84 -12.43
CA PRO A 77 -3.31 10.07 -13.04
C PRO A 77 -4.36 10.51 -12.01
N THR A 78 -4.41 9.83 -10.86
CA THR A 78 -5.34 10.19 -9.77
C THR A 78 -4.96 11.52 -9.12
N MET A 79 -3.67 11.78 -8.91
CA MET A 79 -3.23 13.06 -8.34
C MET A 79 -3.60 14.25 -9.22
N ARG A 80 -3.36 14.15 -10.52
CA ARG A 80 -3.69 15.22 -11.49
C ARG A 80 -5.19 15.47 -11.53
N ARG A 81 -6.02 14.42 -11.49
CA ARG A 81 -7.47 14.53 -11.40
C ARG A 81 -7.89 15.26 -10.11
N LEU A 82 -7.41 14.79 -8.95
CA LEU A 82 -7.75 15.38 -7.64
C LEU A 82 -7.19 16.80 -7.48
N ALA A 83 -6.03 17.12 -8.05
CA ALA A 83 -5.50 18.48 -8.06
C ALA A 83 -6.46 19.45 -8.76
N LYS A 84 -7.01 19.05 -9.92
CA LYS A 84 -8.01 19.83 -10.64
C LYS A 84 -9.32 19.96 -9.86
N GLU A 85 -9.80 18.86 -9.28
CA GLU A 85 -11.06 18.81 -8.52
C GLU A 85 -11.00 19.61 -7.21
N TRP A 86 -9.90 19.50 -6.47
CA TRP A 86 -9.75 20.10 -5.13
C TRP A 86 -9.02 21.45 -5.15
N GLY A 87 -8.50 21.85 -6.32
CA GLY A 87 -7.90 23.18 -6.54
C GLY A 87 -6.53 23.37 -5.90
N PHE A 88 -5.74 22.31 -5.71
CA PHE A 88 -4.34 22.44 -5.30
C PHE A 88 -3.37 22.41 -6.48
N THR A 89 -2.20 23.01 -6.32
CA THR A 89 -1.12 22.95 -7.30
C THR A 89 -0.27 21.69 -7.05
N LEU A 90 -0.20 20.81 -8.06
CA LEU A 90 0.67 19.64 -8.05
C LEU A 90 2.02 19.97 -8.70
N VAL A 91 3.11 19.71 -7.99
CA VAL A 91 4.47 19.76 -8.53
C VAL A 91 5.04 18.34 -8.52
N GLU A 92 5.45 17.85 -9.68
CA GLU A 92 5.99 16.51 -9.85
C GLU A 92 7.52 16.58 -9.91
N ILE A 93 8.21 15.84 -9.02
CA ILE A 93 9.67 15.79 -8.94
C ILE A 93 10.12 14.34 -9.03
N ALA A 94 10.79 14.00 -10.12
CA ALA A 94 11.33 12.66 -10.32
C ALA A 94 12.73 12.52 -9.73
N VAL A 95 13.00 11.35 -9.15
CA VAL A 95 14.31 10.95 -8.63
C VAL A 95 14.79 9.73 -9.42
N ALA A 96 15.94 9.83 -10.06
CA ALA A 96 16.50 8.73 -10.84
C ALA A 96 16.80 7.50 -9.96
N PRO A 97 16.53 6.26 -10.44
CA PRO A 97 16.94 5.06 -9.72
C PRO A 97 18.47 4.99 -9.54
N PRO A 98 18.98 4.46 -8.43
CA PRO A 98 18.28 3.79 -7.31
C PRO A 98 17.70 4.75 -6.26
N GLY A 99 17.67 6.05 -6.50
CA GLY A 99 17.02 7.03 -5.64
C GLY A 99 17.88 7.53 -4.47
N LEU A 100 19.19 7.35 -4.51
CA LEU A 100 20.10 7.78 -3.43
C LEU A 100 20.59 9.21 -3.64
N GLU A 101 20.66 9.69 -4.88
CA GLU A 101 21.07 11.04 -5.24
C GLU A 101 19.82 11.95 -5.31
N GLN A 102 19.55 12.71 -4.24
CA GLN A 102 18.32 13.51 -4.12
C GLN A 102 18.56 14.99 -3.82
N GLN A 103 19.81 15.43 -3.75
CA GLN A 103 20.13 16.78 -3.30
C GLN A 103 19.49 17.87 -4.17
N SER A 104 19.58 17.73 -5.50
CA SER A 104 19.00 18.70 -6.44
C SER A 104 17.46 18.75 -6.34
N GLN A 105 16.81 17.62 -6.15
CA GLN A 105 15.36 17.54 -5.97
C GLN A 105 14.92 18.23 -4.69
N TRP A 106 15.65 18.06 -3.58
CA TRP A 106 15.34 18.75 -2.32
C TRP A 106 15.63 20.25 -2.37
N LEU A 107 16.63 20.70 -3.17
CA LEU A 107 16.80 22.10 -3.47
C LEU A 107 15.61 22.66 -4.26
N GLN A 108 15.08 21.91 -5.21
CA GLN A 108 13.84 22.26 -5.92
C GLN A 108 12.64 22.34 -4.96
N VAL A 109 12.47 21.38 -4.04
CA VAL A 109 11.44 21.45 -2.99
C VAL A 109 11.57 22.74 -2.17
N ARG A 110 12.80 23.14 -1.80
CA ARG A 110 13.05 24.39 -1.08
C ARG A 110 12.64 25.63 -1.88
N GLN A 111 12.86 25.63 -3.19
CA GLN A 111 12.47 26.72 -4.09
C GLN A 111 10.94 26.78 -4.26
N GLU A 112 10.30 25.62 -4.40
CA GLU A 112 8.85 25.50 -4.58
C GLU A 112 8.07 25.90 -3.33
N LYS A 113 8.65 25.79 -2.13
CA LYS A 113 8.01 26.07 -0.84
C LYS A 113 6.63 25.40 -0.70
N PRO A 114 6.52 24.06 -0.87
CA PRO A 114 5.24 23.40 -0.80
C PRO A 114 4.66 23.36 0.61
N ASP A 115 3.35 23.26 0.70
CA ASP A 115 2.63 22.99 1.94
C ASP A 115 2.79 21.53 2.40
N TRP A 116 2.89 20.60 1.44
CA TRP A 116 3.06 19.17 1.68
C TRP A 116 4.01 18.53 0.68
N VAL A 117 4.74 17.53 1.14
CA VAL A 117 5.50 16.61 0.27
C VAL A 117 4.94 15.21 0.44
N THR A 118 4.47 14.60 -0.64
CA THR A 118 4.19 13.18 -0.70
C THR A 118 5.39 12.48 -1.33
N PHE A 119 6.03 11.58 -0.57
CA PHE A 119 7.19 10.85 -1.05
C PHE A 119 6.79 9.44 -1.51
N TRP A 120 7.19 9.09 -2.73
CA TRP A 120 6.86 7.81 -3.36
C TRP A 120 8.14 7.09 -3.77
N GLY A 121 8.87 6.62 -2.76
CA GLY A 121 10.13 5.92 -2.88
C GLY A 121 10.00 4.43 -2.61
N ALA A 122 11.05 3.71 -2.91
CA ALA A 122 11.18 2.28 -2.66
C ALA A 122 12.55 1.95 -2.07
N GLY A 123 12.54 1.16 -1.00
CA GLY A 123 13.75 0.73 -0.31
C GLY A 123 14.29 1.72 0.72
N SER A 124 14.86 1.17 1.77
CA SER A 124 15.29 1.93 2.95
C SER A 124 16.29 3.04 2.66
N GLY A 125 17.26 2.80 1.77
CA GLY A 125 18.26 3.81 1.40
C GLY A 125 17.65 5.06 0.76
N MET A 126 16.69 4.91 -0.17
CA MET A 126 16.01 6.03 -0.80
C MET A 126 15.16 6.82 0.20
N ASN A 127 14.41 6.12 1.05
CA ASN A 127 13.48 6.74 1.99
C ASN A 127 14.22 7.48 3.11
N SER A 128 15.25 6.88 3.70
CA SER A 128 16.08 7.52 4.74
C SER A 128 16.87 8.71 4.19
N THR A 129 17.37 8.62 2.96
CA THR A 129 18.02 9.75 2.26
C THR A 129 17.04 10.91 2.08
N ALA A 130 15.78 10.65 1.72
CA ALA A 130 14.77 11.68 1.61
C ALA A 130 14.52 12.42 2.92
N MET A 131 14.40 11.68 4.04
CA MET A 131 14.22 12.28 5.37
C MET A 131 15.42 13.16 5.78
N THR A 132 16.64 12.68 5.53
CA THR A 132 17.87 13.40 5.84
C THR A 132 18.01 14.69 5.01
N ASN A 133 17.70 14.63 3.71
CA ASN A 133 17.76 15.83 2.85
C ASN A 133 16.64 16.84 3.19
N ALA A 134 15.43 16.37 3.53
CA ALA A 134 14.36 17.23 4.03
C ALA A 134 14.79 17.98 5.30
N ALA A 135 15.46 17.27 6.22
CA ALA A 135 16.01 17.90 7.44
C ALA A 135 17.06 18.96 7.11
N ARG A 136 17.97 18.70 6.17
CA ARG A 136 19.02 19.66 5.74
C ARG A 136 18.46 20.96 5.18
N ILE A 137 17.31 20.93 4.53
CA ILE A 137 16.64 22.15 4.03
C ILE A 137 15.63 22.73 5.03
N ASN A 138 15.57 22.20 6.26
CA ASN A 138 14.60 22.55 7.30
C ASN A 138 13.12 22.36 6.88
N PHE A 139 12.82 21.41 5.99
CA PHE A 139 11.43 21.09 5.64
C PHE A 139 10.76 20.33 6.80
N PRO A 140 9.53 20.72 7.24
CA PRO A 140 8.87 20.10 8.38
C PRO A 140 8.54 18.63 8.10
N ARG A 141 9.05 17.67 8.89
CA ARG A 141 8.74 16.24 8.75
C ARG A 141 7.25 15.95 8.95
N THR A 142 6.56 16.75 9.77
CA THR A 142 5.09 16.68 9.94
C THR A 142 4.31 17.17 8.72
N LYS A 143 4.95 17.59 7.66
CA LYS A 143 4.39 17.90 6.34
C LYS A 143 4.89 16.93 5.26
N MET A 144 5.46 15.78 5.68
CA MET A 144 5.88 14.71 4.79
C MET A 144 5.02 13.47 5.03
N MET A 145 4.52 12.90 3.94
CA MET A 145 3.72 11.66 4.00
C MET A 145 4.27 10.62 3.01
N TYR A 146 4.76 9.52 3.53
CA TYR A 146 5.36 8.45 2.76
C TYR A 146 4.32 7.46 2.24
N VAL A 147 4.67 6.80 1.14
CA VAL A 147 3.96 5.63 0.63
C VAL A 147 4.19 4.44 1.57
N THR A 148 3.32 3.44 1.46
CA THR A 148 3.41 2.22 2.27
C THR A 148 4.78 1.53 2.22
N PHE A 149 5.57 1.72 1.14
CA PHE A 149 6.94 1.21 0.96
C PHE A 149 8.05 2.17 1.40
N GLY A 150 7.68 3.25 2.05
CA GLY A 150 8.59 4.18 2.73
C GLY A 150 8.28 4.27 4.21
N GLY A 151 7.60 3.27 4.76
CA GLY A 151 7.02 3.36 6.07
C GLY A 151 7.22 2.15 6.95
N ALA A 152 8.45 1.73 7.12
CA ALA A 152 8.81 0.68 8.05
C ALA A 152 9.92 1.16 8.98
N GLU A 153 10.15 0.45 10.04
CA GLU A 153 11.25 0.68 10.99
C GLU A 153 12.60 0.71 10.26
N GLU A 154 12.74 -0.12 9.22
CA GLU A 154 13.91 -0.21 8.36
C GLU A 154 14.18 1.06 7.53
N ASP A 155 13.16 1.89 7.30
CA ASP A 155 13.30 3.19 6.64
C ASP A 155 13.59 4.31 7.64
N MET A 156 12.97 4.24 8.83
CA MET A 156 12.99 5.30 9.83
C MET A 156 14.26 5.30 10.66
N ILE A 157 14.68 4.12 11.15
CA ILE A 157 15.84 3.98 12.05
C ILE A 157 17.13 4.52 11.42
N PRO A 158 17.49 4.22 10.15
CA PRO A 158 18.69 4.76 9.52
C PRO A 158 18.70 6.28 9.34
N ALA A 159 17.52 6.90 9.28
CA ALA A 159 17.40 8.36 9.17
C ALA A 159 17.55 9.10 10.51
N GLY A 160 17.57 8.37 11.65
CA GLY A 160 17.70 8.93 12.98
C GLY A 160 16.67 10.02 13.26
N ASP A 161 17.10 11.13 13.86
CA ASP A 161 16.23 12.26 14.21
C ASP A 161 15.52 12.88 12.99
N SER A 162 16.07 12.68 11.79
CA SER A 162 15.47 13.19 10.56
C SER A 162 14.13 12.52 10.22
N SER A 163 13.83 11.34 10.79
CA SER A 163 12.56 10.64 10.58
C SER A 163 11.45 11.06 11.55
N ASN A 164 11.78 11.70 12.67
CA ASN A 164 10.82 11.99 13.73
C ASN A 164 9.66 12.86 13.25
N GLY A 165 8.43 12.43 13.53
CA GLY A 165 7.19 13.12 13.15
C GLY A 165 6.71 12.84 11.72
N THR A 166 7.45 12.07 10.93
CA THR A 166 7.07 11.70 9.55
C THR A 166 5.81 10.83 9.53
N TYR A 167 4.90 11.13 8.61
CA TYR A 167 3.70 10.33 8.40
C TYR A 167 3.92 9.23 7.37
N VAL A 168 3.27 8.11 7.61
CA VAL A 168 3.29 6.94 6.73
C VAL A 168 1.90 6.37 6.55
N VAL A 169 1.57 6.05 5.33
CA VAL A 169 0.34 5.30 4.99
C VAL A 169 0.64 3.82 5.09
N SER A 170 -0.15 3.07 5.85
CA SER A 170 0.07 1.64 6.04
C SER A 170 -1.16 0.81 5.70
N ASN A 171 -0.95 -0.29 5.00
CA ASN A 171 -1.95 -1.34 4.73
C ASN A 171 -1.79 -2.57 5.62
N ALA A 172 -0.75 -2.60 6.47
CA ALA A 172 -0.55 -3.58 7.53
C ALA A 172 0.13 -2.91 8.71
N LEU A 173 -0.47 -2.95 9.88
CA LEU A 173 0.08 -2.30 11.07
C LEU A 173 1.24 -3.10 11.66
N PRO A 174 2.34 -2.42 12.06
CA PRO A 174 3.40 -3.06 12.84
C PRO A 174 2.88 -3.46 14.22
N GLY A 175 3.57 -4.37 14.85
CA GLY A 175 3.32 -4.80 16.22
C GLY A 175 3.62 -6.28 16.43
N LYS A 176 4.11 -6.58 17.63
CA LYS A 176 4.48 -7.95 18.06
C LYS A 176 3.38 -8.62 18.89
N ASN A 177 2.32 -7.88 19.24
CA ASN A 177 1.30 -8.35 20.19
C ASN A 177 0.13 -9.11 19.56
N TYR A 178 0.06 -9.21 18.23
CA TYR A 178 -0.94 -10.01 17.56
C TYR A 178 -0.80 -11.50 17.92
N PRO A 179 -1.89 -12.22 18.20
CA PRO A 179 -1.83 -13.63 18.55
C PRO A 179 -1.06 -14.49 17.56
N LEU A 180 -1.22 -14.25 16.26
CA LEU A 180 -0.48 -14.96 15.22
C LEU A 180 1.03 -14.68 15.31
N ILE A 181 1.45 -13.43 15.55
CA ILE A 181 2.87 -13.07 15.70
C ILE A 181 3.46 -13.77 16.93
N LYS A 182 2.75 -13.79 18.06
CA LYS A 182 3.19 -14.53 19.26
C LYS A 182 3.34 -16.02 18.97
N ASN A 183 2.40 -16.63 18.26
CA ASN A 183 2.50 -18.03 17.85
C ASN A 183 3.71 -18.29 16.95
N ILE A 184 4.02 -17.39 16.01
CA ILE A 184 5.20 -17.50 15.15
C ILE A 184 6.47 -17.41 15.99
N GLN A 185 6.56 -16.46 16.92
CA GLN A 185 7.72 -16.36 17.82
C GLN A 185 7.93 -17.63 18.64
N GLU A 186 6.86 -18.19 19.23
CA GLU A 186 6.93 -19.40 20.05
C GLU A 186 7.24 -20.66 19.23
N LYS A 187 6.45 -20.91 18.18
CA LYS A 187 6.45 -22.20 17.47
C LYS A 187 7.44 -22.28 16.32
N VAL A 188 7.95 -21.15 15.85
CA VAL A 188 8.91 -21.10 14.74
C VAL A 188 10.27 -20.65 15.25
N TYR A 189 10.38 -19.44 15.78
CA TYR A 189 11.69 -18.88 16.14
C TYR A 189 12.30 -19.50 17.39
N LYS A 190 11.55 -19.61 18.49
CA LYS A 190 12.04 -20.30 19.71
C LYS A 190 12.28 -21.79 19.50
N ALA A 191 11.58 -22.40 18.55
CA ALA A 191 11.80 -23.79 18.17
C ALA A 191 12.98 -24.00 17.18
N GLY A 192 13.74 -22.93 16.87
CA GLY A 192 14.88 -23.01 15.95
C GLY A 192 14.54 -23.27 14.49
N LYS A 193 13.27 -23.06 14.08
CA LYS A 193 12.79 -23.32 12.72
C LYS A 193 12.72 -22.07 11.85
N GLY A 194 12.95 -20.88 12.43
CA GLY A 194 12.97 -19.63 11.71
C GLY A 194 14.32 -19.41 11.00
N ASN A 195 14.28 -18.75 9.83
CA ASN A 195 15.47 -18.43 9.03
C ASN A 195 15.74 -16.94 8.89
N MET A 196 15.02 -16.07 9.61
CA MET A 196 15.27 -14.63 9.59
C MET A 196 16.60 -14.32 10.31
N ALA A 197 17.47 -13.56 9.66
CA ALA A 197 18.78 -13.19 10.21
C ALA A 197 18.69 -12.42 11.54
N ASP A 198 17.67 -11.57 11.67
CA ASP A 198 17.37 -10.85 12.91
C ASP A 198 15.90 -11.12 13.35
N PRO A 199 15.67 -12.05 14.29
CA PRO A 199 14.32 -12.35 14.80
C PRO A 199 13.63 -11.18 15.50
N ASN A 200 14.35 -10.13 15.90
CA ASN A 200 13.75 -8.92 16.48
C ASN A 200 12.89 -8.14 15.48
N ARG A 201 13.11 -8.36 14.18
CA ARG A 201 12.30 -7.76 13.10
C ARG A 201 10.96 -8.44 12.89
N VAL A 202 10.68 -9.56 13.55
CA VAL A 202 9.34 -10.18 13.55
C VAL A 202 8.34 -9.20 14.16
N GLY A 203 7.34 -8.80 13.39
CA GLY A 203 6.34 -7.81 13.79
C GLY A 203 6.63 -6.38 13.34
N THR A 204 7.72 -6.10 12.60
CA THR A 204 7.89 -4.80 11.91
C THR A 204 6.85 -4.62 10.82
N ALA A 205 6.71 -3.41 10.31
CA ALA A 205 5.74 -3.10 9.26
C ALA A 205 5.93 -3.97 8.01
N TYR A 206 7.17 -4.17 7.56
CA TYR A 206 7.44 -5.00 6.39
C TYR A 206 7.21 -6.49 6.67
N TYR A 207 7.55 -6.97 7.88
CA TYR A 207 7.26 -8.35 8.27
C TYR A 207 5.75 -8.63 8.25
N ASN A 208 4.96 -7.76 8.90
CA ASN A 208 3.51 -7.92 8.99
C ASN A 208 2.82 -7.80 7.62
N ARG A 209 3.38 -7.00 6.73
CA ARG A 209 2.92 -6.94 5.33
C ARG A 209 3.16 -8.27 4.60
N GLY A 210 4.35 -8.83 4.70
CA GLY A 210 4.65 -10.15 4.15
C GLY A 210 3.75 -11.24 4.74
N LEU A 211 3.50 -11.18 6.05
CA LEU A 211 2.58 -12.09 6.72
C LEU A 211 1.14 -11.94 6.19
N GLY A 212 0.68 -10.70 5.94
CA GLY A 212 -0.62 -10.43 5.31
C GLY A 212 -0.77 -11.10 3.94
N ALA A 213 0.28 -11.06 3.11
CA ALA A 213 0.30 -11.76 1.83
C ALA A 213 0.19 -13.29 2.01
N ALA A 214 0.93 -13.86 2.97
CA ALA A 214 0.88 -15.29 3.27
C ALA A 214 -0.49 -15.74 3.80
N ILE A 215 -1.15 -14.90 4.62
CA ILE A 215 -2.51 -15.15 5.13
C ILE A 215 -3.51 -15.19 3.97
N MET A 216 -3.45 -14.23 3.03
CA MET A 216 -4.34 -14.21 1.88
C MET A 216 -4.14 -15.43 0.99
N TRP A 217 -2.90 -15.79 0.70
CA TRP A 217 -2.59 -16.97 -0.09
C TRP A 217 -3.14 -18.24 0.59
N THR A 218 -2.97 -18.38 1.89
CA THR A 218 -3.45 -19.53 2.67
C THR A 218 -4.99 -19.57 2.70
N GLU A 219 -5.65 -18.41 2.84
CA GLU A 219 -7.10 -18.35 2.84
C GLU A 219 -7.69 -18.64 1.46
N ALA A 220 -7.06 -18.17 0.39
CA ALA A 220 -7.45 -18.52 -0.98
C ALA A 220 -7.36 -20.04 -1.19
N MET A 221 -6.29 -20.68 -0.71
CA MET A 221 -6.13 -22.13 -0.78
C MET A 221 -7.23 -22.88 0.01
N ARG A 222 -7.53 -22.41 1.23
CA ARG A 222 -8.62 -22.99 2.05
C ARG A 222 -10.00 -22.87 1.36
N ASN A 223 -10.28 -21.70 0.79
CA ASN A 223 -11.51 -21.46 0.04
C ASN A 223 -11.60 -22.39 -1.17
N ALA A 224 -10.55 -22.47 -1.98
CA ALA A 224 -10.48 -23.34 -3.13
C ALA A 224 -10.76 -24.81 -2.76
N GLN A 225 -10.06 -25.31 -1.73
CA GLN A 225 -10.23 -26.69 -1.27
C GLN A 225 -11.66 -26.97 -0.76
N LYS A 226 -12.26 -26.02 -0.01
CA LYS A 226 -13.63 -26.17 0.50
C LYS A 226 -14.66 -26.13 -0.64
N MET A 227 -14.56 -25.14 -1.53
CA MET A 227 -15.52 -24.96 -2.64
C MET A 227 -15.56 -26.16 -3.59
N HIS A 228 -14.43 -26.86 -3.74
CA HIS A 228 -14.29 -27.97 -4.67
C HIS A 228 -14.22 -29.35 -3.98
N ASN A 229 -14.55 -29.45 -2.70
CA ASN A 229 -14.48 -30.69 -1.90
C ASN A 229 -13.11 -31.39 -1.95
N LYS A 230 -12.04 -30.59 -1.91
CA LYS A 230 -10.63 -31.03 -2.03
C LYS A 230 -9.81 -30.75 -0.77
N VAL A 231 -10.40 -30.72 0.42
CA VAL A 231 -9.66 -30.47 1.67
C VAL A 231 -8.49 -31.45 1.80
N GLY A 232 -7.27 -30.90 1.97
CA GLY A 232 -6.02 -31.67 2.03
C GLY A 232 -5.51 -32.20 0.68
N LYS A 233 -6.14 -31.83 -0.43
CA LYS A 233 -5.75 -32.25 -1.79
C LYS A 233 -5.30 -31.07 -2.64
N ALA A 234 -4.60 -31.35 -3.71
CA ALA A 234 -4.20 -30.34 -4.71
C ALA A 234 -5.43 -29.76 -5.42
N VAL A 235 -5.33 -28.46 -5.72
CA VAL A 235 -6.32 -27.71 -6.52
C VAL A 235 -5.70 -27.29 -7.84
N THR A 236 -6.54 -27.07 -8.86
CA THR A 236 -6.09 -26.48 -10.13
C THR A 236 -5.85 -24.98 -9.99
N SER A 237 -5.21 -24.38 -10.98
CA SER A 237 -5.01 -22.92 -11.03
C SER A 237 -6.33 -22.15 -11.03
N GLU A 238 -7.32 -22.63 -11.79
CA GLU A 238 -8.67 -22.04 -11.83
C GLU A 238 -9.39 -22.12 -10.48
N GLU A 239 -9.30 -23.27 -9.81
CA GLU A 239 -9.87 -23.44 -8.48
C GLU A 239 -9.18 -22.51 -7.47
N PHE A 240 -7.85 -22.36 -7.55
CA PHE A 240 -7.10 -21.46 -6.69
C PHE A 240 -7.47 -19.98 -6.94
N ARG A 241 -7.62 -19.59 -8.20
CA ARG A 241 -8.13 -18.27 -8.56
C ARG A 241 -9.53 -18.03 -7.96
N ALA A 242 -10.44 -18.98 -8.13
CA ALA A 242 -11.77 -18.89 -7.53
C ALA A 242 -11.70 -18.75 -5.99
N GLY A 243 -10.76 -19.42 -5.36
CA GLY A 243 -10.47 -19.28 -3.93
C GLY A 243 -10.01 -17.87 -3.53
N TYR A 244 -9.24 -17.19 -4.38
CA TYR A 244 -8.88 -15.77 -4.21
C TYR A 244 -10.10 -14.86 -4.38
N GLU A 245 -10.89 -15.05 -5.43
CA GLU A 245 -12.12 -14.29 -5.70
C GLU A 245 -13.15 -14.44 -4.54
N ALA A 246 -13.06 -15.55 -3.77
CA ALA A 246 -13.91 -15.83 -2.61
C ALA A 246 -13.33 -15.34 -1.25
N ILE A 247 -12.22 -14.63 -1.24
CA ILE A 247 -11.67 -14.08 0.01
C ILE A 247 -12.66 -13.09 0.62
N ASN A 248 -12.97 -13.30 1.90
CA ASN A 248 -13.78 -12.40 2.70
C ASN A 248 -13.21 -12.30 4.12
N PHE A 249 -12.37 -11.30 4.35
CA PHE A 249 -11.79 -11.00 5.64
C PHE A 249 -12.72 -10.09 6.44
N THR A 250 -13.69 -10.70 7.11
CA THR A 250 -14.49 -10.03 8.14
C THR A 250 -13.67 -9.82 9.41
N GLU A 251 -14.11 -8.93 10.31
CA GLU A 251 -13.45 -8.74 11.62
C GLU A 251 -13.43 -10.05 12.43
N ALA A 252 -14.53 -10.82 12.41
CA ALA A 252 -14.59 -12.13 13.03
C ALA A 252 -13.53 -13.08 12.47
N ARG A 253 -13.38 -13.13 11.14
CA ARG A 253 -12.38 -13.98 10.50
C ARG A 253 -10.95 -13.56 10.84
N MET A 254 -10.66 -12.26 10.87
CA MET A 254 -9.34 -11.75 11.26
C MET A 254 -9.02 -12.05 12.73
N LYS A 255 -10.02 -12.01 13.61
CA LYS A 255 -9.87 -12.42 15.01
C LYS A 255 -9.53 -13.90 15.13
N GLU A 256 -10.24 -14.79 14.42
CA GLU A 256 -9.92 -16.23 14.36
C GLU A 256 -8.49 -16.49 13.86
N LEU A 257 -8.03 -15.71 12.89
CA LEU A 257 -6.66 -15.80 12.36
C LEU A 257 -5.61 -15.17 13.29
N GLY A 258 -6.02 -14.49 14.34
CA GLY A 258 -5.14 -13.84 15.30
C GLY A 258 -4.45 -12.58 14.77
N VAL A 259 -5.09 -11.89 13.83
CA VAL A 259 -4.57 -10.68 13.17
C VAL A 259 -5.57 -9.51 13.21
N GLU A 260 -6.50 -9.54 14.15
CA GLU A 260 -7.46 -8.45 14.36
C GLU A 260 -6.76 -7.11 14.50
N GLY A 261 -7.19 -6.12 13.71
CA GLY A 261 -6.60 -4.78 13.70
C GLY A 261 -5.27 -4.65 12.96
N MET A 262 -4.62 -5.73 12.56
CA MET A 262 -3.38 -5.69 11.76
C MET A 262 -3.64 -5.29 10.31
N LEU A 263 -4.77 -5.72 9.77
CA LEU A 263 -5.24 -5.45 8.41
C LEU A 263 -6.64 -4.84 8.45
N ALA A 264 -7.02 -4.09 7.40
CA ALA A 264 -8.41 -3.69 7.21
C ALA A 264 -9.27 -4.89 6.78
N SER A 265 -10.56 -4.87 7.14
CA SER A 265 -11.55 -5.82 6.62
C SER A 265 -11.80 -5.58 5.14
N PHE A 266 -11.87 -6.64 4.33
CA PHE A 266 -12.18 -6.56 2.91
C PHE A 266 -12.70 -7.88 2.35
N ALA A 267 -13.34 -7.79 1.19
CA ALA A 267 -13.68 -8.94 0.37
C ALA A 267 -13.18 -8.73 -1.06
N LEU A 268 -12.86 -9.83 -1.73
CA LEU A 268 -12.59 -9.85 -3.16
C LEU A 268 -13.80 -10.44 -3.90
N SER A 269 -13.81 -10.28 -5.21
CA SER A 269 -14.81 -10.89 -6.09
C SER A 269 -14.23 -11.06 -7.48
N CYS A 270 -14.95 -11.74 -8.36
CA CYS A 270 -14.56 -11.90 -9.76
C CYS A 270 -14.21 -10.58 -10.48
N SER A 271 -14.90 -9.50 -10.17
CA SER A 271 -14.67 -8.19 -10.79
C SER A 271 -13.79 -7.26 -9.95
N GLN A 272 -13.64 -7.49 -8.65
CA GLN A 272 -12.98 -6.58 -7.72
C GLN A 272 -11.79 -7.25 -7.04
N HIS A 273 -10.58 -6.96 -7.52
CA HIS A 273 -9.33 -7.51 -7.01
C HIS A 273 -8.51 -6.55 -6.15
N GLU A 274 -9.02 -5.33 -5.88
CA GLU A 274 -8.31 -4.33 -5.06
C GLU A 274 -8.33 -4.65 -3.56
N GLY A 275 -9.39 -5.29 -3.06
CA GLY A 275 -9.60 -5.50 -1.64
C GLY A 275 -10.14 -4.27 -0.91
N ALA A 276 -9.56 -3.92 0.24
CA ALA A 276 -10.10 -2.88 1.13
C ALA A 276 -10.06 -1.47 0.55
N GLY A 277 -9.04 -1.14 -0.23
CA GLY A 277 -8.76 0.26 -0.59
C GLY A 277 -8.60 1.19 0.61
N LYS A 278 -8.36 0.63 1.81
CA LYS A 278 -8.25 1.35 3.08
C LYS A 278 -6.84 1.28 3.64
N PHE A 279 -6.47 2.34 4.34
CA PHE A 279 -5.17 2.46 4.98
C PHE A 279 -5.32 3.02 6.39
N ALA A 280 -4.33 2.83 7.24
CA ALA A 280 -4.16 3.54 8.49
C ALA A 280 -3.04 4.58 8.35
N LEU A 281 -3.18 5.72 9.03
CA LEU A 281 -2.14 6.74 9.11
C LEU A 281 -1.29 6.50 10.35
N MET A 282 -0.01 6.28 10.12
CA MET A 282 0.99 6.12 11.15
C MET A 282 1.90 7.34 11.22
N GLN A 283 2.41 7.66 12.40
CA GLN A 283 3.44 8.68 12.60
C GLN A 283 4.61 8.06 13.36
N TRP A 284 5.82 8.33 12.89
CA TRP A 284 7.02 7.84 13.54
C TRP A 284 7.37 8.68 14.78
N ASP A 285 7.57 8.01 15.90
CA ASP A 285 8.14 8.58 17.13
C ASP A 285 9.61 8.16 17.23
N GLY A 286 10.51 9.09 16.91
CA GLY A 286 11.95 8.83 16.89
C GLY A 286 12.53 8.51 18.27
N LYS A 287 11.93 9.01 19.35
CA LYS A 287 12.35 8.72 20.72
C LYS A 287 11.95 7.30 21.16
N ALA A 288 10.73 6.91 20.84
CA ALA A 288 10.23 5.57 21.15
C ALA A 288 10.71 4.53 20.13
N GLN A 289 11.26 4.95 18.99
CA GLN A 289 11.57 4.10 17.82
C GLN A 289 10.38 3.21 17.43
N ALA A 290 9.21 3.79 17.38
CA ALA A 290 7.95 3.10 17.12
C ALA A 290 6.96 3.96 16.35
N PHE A 291 6.08 3.30 15.63
CA PHE A 291 4.95 3.97 15.00
C PHE A 291 3.77 4.15 15.96
N LYS A 292 3.17 5.34 15.92
CA LYS A 292 1.88 5.61 16.55
C LYS A 292 0.80 5.66 15.48
N LYS A 293 -0.34 4.98 15.70
CA LYS A 293 -1.50 5.10 14.83
C LYS A 293 -2.19 6.44 15.07
N VAL A 294 -2.27 7.29 14.04
CA VAL A 294 -2.88 8.63 14.07
C VAL A 294 -4.32 8.60 13.57
N LYS A 295 -4.57 7.83 12.49
CA LYS A 295 -5.91 7.61 11.93
C LYS A 295 -6.13 6.12 11.73
N ASP A 296 -7.36 5.71 11.92
CA ASP A 296 -7.79 4.33 11.70
C ASP A 296 -8.06 4.05 10.22
N TRP A 297 -8.38 2.82 9.91
CA TRP A 297 -8.63 2.33 8.58
C TRP A 297 -9.61 3.22 7.81
N THR A 298 -9.09 3.93 6.81
CA THR A 298 -9.80 4.98 6.08
C THR A 298 -9.62 4.75 4.59
N GLY A 299 -10.71 4.84 3.83
CA GLY A 299 -10.71 4.81 2.37
C GLY A 299 -10.65 6.21 1.75
N PRO A 300 -10.59 6.31 0.42
CA PRO A 300 -10.73 7.56 -0.32
C PRO A 300 -12.03 8.30 0.04
N ASN A 301 -12.09 9.62 -0.16
CA ASN A 301 -13.33 10.39 -0.01
C ASN A 301 -14.42 9.90 -0.96
N ASP A 302 -14.03 9.55 -2.17
CA ASP A 302 -14.92 8.97 -3.18
C ASP A 302 -14.33 7.64 -3.71
N PRO A 303 -14.62 6.52 -3.05
CA PRO A 303 -14.17 5.22 -3.49
C PRO A 303 -14.84 4.78 -4.81
N LYS A 304 -16.04 5.32 -5.14
CA LYS A 304 -16.71 5.02 -6.39
C LYS A 304 -15.98 5.66 -7.57
N ALA A 305 -15.52 6.90 -7.44
CA ALA A 305 -14.73 7.56 -8.47
C ALA A 305 -13.39 6.84 -8.72
N ILE A 306 -12.73 6.35 -7.67
CA ILE A 306 -11.52 5.53 -7.84
C ILE A 306 -11.85 4.23 -8.58
N ARG A 307 -12.93 3.54 -8.22
CA ARG A 307 -13.35 2.31 -8.90
C ARG A 307 -13.71 2.57 -10.37
N ALA A 308 -14.42 3.66 -10.67
CA ALA A 308 -14.74 4.05 -12.04
C ALA A 308 -13.47 4.30 -12.87
N GLN A 309 -12.49 5.00 -12.31
CA GLN A 309 -11.20 5.24 -12.96
C GLN A 309 -10.44 3.93 -13.23
N ILE A 310 -10.48 2.97 -12.30
CA ILE A 310 -9.88 1.63 -12.48
C ILE A 310 -10.55 0.92 -13.67
N VAL A 311 -11.89 0.87 -13.70
CA VAL A 311 -12.66 0.20 -14.76
C VAL A 311 -12.40 0.84 -16.11
N GLU A 312 -12.43 2.17 -16.20
CA GLU A 312 -12.15 2.91 -17.43
C GLU A 312 -10.75 2.62 -17.97
N SER A 313 -9.72 2.66 -17.10
CA SER A 313 -8.35 2.34 -17.51
C SER A 313 -8.19 0.89 -17.95
N ALA A 314 -8.82 -0.06 -17.24
CA ALA A 314 -8.80 -1.47 -17.59
C ALA A 314 -9.50 -1.72 -18.94
N ALA A 315 -10.65 -1.07 -19.18
CA ALA A 315 -11.38 -1.17 -20.44
C ALA A 315 -10.54 -0.67 -21.63
N LYS A 316 -9.89 0.49 -21.47
CA LYS A 316 -8.96 1.04 -22.46
C LYS A 316 -7.82 0.06 -22.77
N TYR A 317 -7.20 -0.50 -21.73
CA TYR A 317 -6.16 -1.50 -21.91
C TYR A 317 -6.67 -2.75 -22.64
N ALA A 318 -7.89 -3.21 -22.31
CA ALA A 318 -8.50 -4.36 -22.99
C ALA A 318 -8.73 -4.09 -24.48
N GLU A 319 -9.21 -2.90 -24.84
CA GLU A 319 -9.39 -2.47 -26.24
C GLU A 319 -8.05 -2.45 -27.00
N GLU A 320 -7.04 -1.76 -26.46
CA GLU A 320 -5.71 -1.62 -27.05
C GLU A 320 -5.01 -2.99 -27.27
N ASN A 321 -5.27 -3.97 -26.38
CA ASN A 321 -4.66 -5.29 -26.42
C ASN A 321 -5.59 -6.42 -26.93
N LYS A 322 -6.78 -6.07 -27.43
CA LYS A 322 -7.79 -7.00 -27.97
C LYS A 322 -8.16 -8.10 -26.96
N ILE A 323 -8.26 -7.74 -25.70
CA ILE A 323 -8.68 -8.66 -24.62
C ILE A 323 -10.20 -8.61 -24.50
N THR A 324 -10.84 -9.79 -24.52
CA THR A 324 -12.26 -9.91 -24.19
C THR A 324 -12.43 -9.99 -22.68
N PRO A 325 -13.10 -9.03 -22.02
CA PRO A 325 -13.33 -9.09 -20.58
C PRO A 325 -14.12 -10.33 -20.17
N LYS A 326 -13.71 -10.92 -19.05
CA LYS A 326 -14.40 -12.06 -18.41
C LYS A 326 -15.77 -11.61 -17.90
N LYS A 327 -16.81 -12.39 -18.16
CA LYS A 327 -18.11 -12.20 -17.52
C LYS A 327 -18.04 -12.73 -16.08
N CYS A 328 -18.39 -11.87 -15.13
CA CYS A 328 -18.57 -12.23 -13.73
C CYS A 328 -20.06 -12.51 -13.48
N THR A 329 -20.36 -13.73 -13.14
CA THR A 329 -21.73 -14.21 -12.81
C THR A 329 -21.88 -14.31 -11.30
#